data_398622c09cf6f00c919d523d613972db
#
_entry.id   398622c09cf6f00c919d523d613972db
#
_cell.length_a   1.000
_cell.length_b   1.000
_cell.length_c   1.000
_cell.angle_alpha   90.00
_cell.angle_beta   90.00
_cell.angle_gamma   90.00
#
_symmetry.space_group_name_H-M   'P 1'
#
loop_
_entity.id
_entity.type
_entity.pdbx_description
1 polymer ?
#
loop_
_entity_poly.entity_id
_entity_poly.type
_entity_poly.pdbx_seq_one_letter_code
_entity_poly.pdbx_strand_id
1 'polypeptide(L)'
;MFLRRTLLCLALATAAPAFAADITFWDTPQRGGNSFNENPPDRAYFQALRDTGATWVRLSPDKWKSAGGRDFLMGDADHYQGLVPADVATLRRALDDADASGLKVVLVPLSLPLLRWKQKNDDVVDQRLWQSMDNHLPAQRFWHDLATALKGHPALAAYNLINEPAPEYGTALAEHASRAAMRQWYASVEKGPRDLRVLYRGLIASVRAVDADMPLMLDAGWYAAADAFDYWPAPLDDTKLLYSVHMYEPYAATSAPNQKRTTPYRYPATVPFGSGKKRWDASRVRSYLQQPMDWAKTHGVGANRMVIGEFGCMRRWPDCGAYLRDVLAVAEQQQVHWAFYAFREDGWDGMDYELGDKALPWSYWKAVEKGEAVQPPRSMQAPLFAPILQRLKDGSR
;
A
#
# COMPACT_ATOMS: atom_id res chain seq x y z
N MET A 1 -10.14 -73.53 -8.95
CA MET A 1 -9.44 -72.77 -7.96
C MET A 1 -8.84 -71.51 -8.63
N PHE A 2 -9.60 -70.41 -8.72
CA PHE A 2 -9.20 -69.26 -9.48
C PHE A 2 -8.74 -68.17 -8.49
N LEU A 3 -7.45 -67.85 -8.52
CA LEU A 3 -6.88 -66.72 -7.76
C LEU A 3 -7.23 -65.38 -8.45
N ARG A 4 -8.02 -64.53 -7.82
CA ARG A 4 -8.21 -63.12 -8.20
C ARG A 4 -7.04 -62.29 -7.65
N ARG A 5 -6.22 -61.75 -8.53
CA ARG A 5 -5.22 -60.70 -8.19
C ARG A 5 -5.90 -59.35 -8.16
N THR A 6 -6.00 -58.75 -7.01
CA THR A 6 -6.46 -57.35 -6.83
C THR A 6 -5.26 -56.46 -7.08
N LEU A 7 -5.30 -55.66 -8.14
CA LEU A 7 -4.34 -54.59 -8.36
C LEU A 7 -4.75 -53.39 -7.46
N LEU A 8 -3.87 -53.04 -6.53
CA LEU A 8 -3.99 -51.82 -5.74
C LEU A 8 -3.33 -50.68 -6.54
N CYS A 9 -4.13 -49.78 -7.17
CA CYS A 9 -3.62 -48.57 -7.76
C CYS A 9 -3.32 -47.56 -6.65
N LEU A 10 -2.04 -47.32 -6.33
CA LEU A 10 -1.59 -46.19 -5.51
C LEU A 10 -1.69 -44.95 -6.38
N ALA A 11 -2.67 -44.08 -6.10
CA ALA A 11 -2.72 -42.73 -6.64
C ALA A 11 -1.65 -41.88 -5.91
N LEU A 12 -0.52 -41.64 -6.56
CA LEU A 12 0.39 -40.59 -6.13
C LEU A 12 -0.30 -39.23 -6.37
N ALA A 13 -0.77 -38.61 -5.30
CA ALA A 13 -1.12 -37.22 -5.32
C ALA A 13 0.19 -36.43 -5.48
N THR A 14 0.47 -35.94 -6.69
CA THR A 14 1.51 -34.95 -6.92
C THR A 14 1.03 -33.64 -6.29
N ALA A 15 1.56 -33.30 -5.12
CA ALA A 15 1.43 -31.95 -4.60
C ALA A 15 2.00 -31.00 -5.66
N ALA A 16 1.15 -30.13 -6.21
CA ALA A 16 1.61 -29.05 -7.06
C ALA A 16 2.62 -28.21 -6.23
N PRO A 17 3.76 -27.82 -6.83
CA PRO A 17 4.69 -26.95 -6.12
C PRO A 17 3.95 -25.68 -5.72
N ALA A 18 4.00 -25.32 -4.45
CA ALA A 18 3.57 -24.00 -3.98
C ALA A 18 4.45 -23.00 -4.73
N PHE A 19 3.86 -22.27 -5.68
CA PHE A 19 4.58 -21.25 -6.43
C PHE A 19 4.99 -20.15 -5.44
N ALA A 20 6.31 -20.00 -5.26
CA ALA A 20 6.91 -18.83 -4.63
C ALA A 20 6.40 -17.56 -5.33
N ALA A 21 6.42 -16.43 -4.63
CA ALA A 21 6.03 -15.14 -5.21
C ALA A 21 6.80 -14.93 -6.52
N ASP A 22 6.08 -14.66 -7.60
CA ASP A 22 6.64 -14.52 -8.94
C ASP A 22 6.23 -13.17 -9.51
N ILE A 23 7.17 -12.48 -10.14
CA ILE A 23 6.92 -11.21 -10.83
C ILE A 23 5.87 -11.33 -11.93
N THR A 24 5.64 -12.54 -12.46
CA THR A 24 4.63 -12.81 -13.50
C THR A 24 3.19 -12.56 -13.04
N PHE A 25 2.90 -12.60 -11.73
CA PHE A 25 1.62 -12.13 -11.20
C PHE A 25 1.32 -10.69 -11.66
N TRP A 26 2.35 -9.87 -11.82
CA TRP A 26 2.28 -8.48 -12.20
C TRP A 26 2.38 -8.23 -13.72
N ASP A 27 2.36 -9.26 -14.55
CA ASP A 27 2.41 -9.08 -16.02
C ASP A 27 1.08 -8.64 -16.61
N THR A 28 -0.01 -8.78 -15.87
CA THR A 28 -1.34 -8.25 -16.23
C THR A 28 -1.82 -7.28 -15.15
N PRO A 29 -2.61 -6.24 -15.51
CA PRO A 29 -3.10 -5.26 -14.53
C PRO A 29 -3.84 -5.92 -13.37
N GLN A 30 -3.32 -5.75 -12.15
CA GLN A 30 -3.90 -6.26 -10.92
C GLN A 30 -4.68 -5.16 -10.18
N ARG A 31 -5.82 -5.51 -9.60
CA ARG A 31 -6.72 -4.59 -8.93
C ARG A 31 -6.99 -5.05 -7.51
N GLY A 32 -6.82 -4.15 -6.54
CA GLY A 32 -6.89 -4.51 -5.14
C GLY A 32 -7.44 -3.41 -4.25
N GLY A 33 -7.37 -3.67 -2.95
CA GLY A 33 -7.70 -2.72 -1.89
C GLY A 33 -6.65 -2.69 -0.81
N ASN A 34 -6.64 -1.64 -0.02
CA ASN A 34 -5.80 -1.50 1.15
C ASN A 34 -6.52 -1.98 2.41
N SER A 35 -5.78 -2.64 3.30
CA SER A 35 -6.19 -3.06 4.63
C SER A 35 -5.25 -2.47 5.67
N PHE A 36 -5.80 -1.62 6.54
CA PHE A 36 -5.08 -0.98 7.63
C PHE A 36 -5.90 -1.06 8.92
N ASN A 37 -6.26 -2.28 9.28
CA ASN A 37 -7.13 -2.60 10.40
C ASN A 37 -6.36 -2.63 11.72
N GLU A 38 -7.06 -2.35 12.83
CA GLU A 38 -6.52 -2.48 14.20
C GLU A 38 -6.38 -3.94 14.62
N ASN A 39 -7.24 -4.80 14.07
CA ASN A 39 -7.23 -6.23 14.29
C ASN A 39 -6.76 -6.98 13.05
N PRO A 40 -6.03 -8.10 13.19
CA PRO A 40 -5.70 -8.95 12.05
C PRO A 40 -6.96 -9.36 11.29
N PRO A 41 -7.04 -9.08 9.97
CA PRO A 41 -8.16 -9.53 9.16
C PRO A 41 -8.23 -11.06 9.13
N ASP A 42 -9.45 -11.59 9.18
CA ASP A 42 -9.74 -13.01 9.09
C ASP A 42 -10.13 -13.44 7.69
N ARG A 43 -10.38 -14.73 7.52
CA ARG A 43 -10.79 -15.32 6.25
C ARG A 43 -12.09 -14.67 5.70
N ALA A 44 -13.03 -14.29 6.55
CA ALA A 44 -14.28 -13.67 6.09
C ALA A 44 -14.03 -12.29 5.49
N TYR A 45 -13.10 -11.53 6.05
CA TYR A 45 -12.66 -10.25 5.49
C TYR A 45 -12.03 -10.45 4.10
N PHE A 46 -11.08 -11.37 3.96
CA PHE A 46 -10.42 -11.62 2.69
C PHE A 46 -11.37 -12.17 1.63
N GLN A 47 -12.29 -13.06 2.01
CA GLN A 47 -13.32 -13.56 1.11
C GLN A 47 -14.23 -12.42 0.64
N ALA A 48 -14.65 -11.52 1.53
CA ALA A 48 -15.47 -10.38 1.16
C ALA A 48 -14.76 -9.45 0.17
N LEU A 49 -13.44 -9.22 0.33
CA LEU A 49 -12.64 -8.46 -0.63
C LEU A 49 -12.52 -9.21 -1.97
N ARG A 50 -12.28 -10.52 -1.94
CA ARG A 50 -12.22 -11.37 -3.14
C ARG A 50 -13.53 -11.34 -3.92
N ASP A 51 -14.67 -11.36 -3.25
CA ASP A 51 -16.02 -11.31 -3.84
C ASP A 51 -16.30 -9.99 -4.58
N THR A 52 -15.56 -8.93 -4.29
CA THR A 52 -15.61 -7.69 -5.09
C THR A 52 -14.96 -7.83 -6.47
N GLY A 53 -14.16 -8.86 -6.70
CA GLY A 53 -13.31 -9.04 -7.88
C GLY A 53 -11.84 -8.63 -7.68
N ALA A 54 -11.46 -8.21 -6.47
CA ALA A 54 -10.08 -7.92 -6.15
C ALA A 54 -9.19 -9.16 -6.26
N THR A 55 -7.96 -8.97 -6.73
CA THR A 55 -6.96 -10.04 -6.88
C THR A 55 -5.89 -9.97 -5.81
N TRP A 56 -5.74 -8.82 -5.16
CA TRP A 56 -4.74 -8.60 -4.13
C TRP A 56 -5.18 -7.59 -3.08
N VAL A 57 -4.49 -7.61 -1.95
CA VAL A 57 -4.63 -6.65 -0.87
C VAL A 57 -3.26 -6.11 -0.48
N ARG A 58 -3.16 -4.79 -0.30
CA ARG A 58 -2.02 -4.15 0.35
C ARG A 58 -2.29 -4.12 1.84
N LEU A 59 -1.58 -4.95 2.58
CA LEU A 59 -1.82 -5.25 3.99
C LEU A 59 -0.75 -4.58 4.85
N SER A 60 -1.18 -3.68 5.74
CA SER A 60 -0.34 -3.09 6.78
C SER A 60 -0.75 -3.60 8.16
N PRO A 61 0.18 -4.25 8.90
CA PRO A 61 -0.11 -4.79 10.23
C PRO A 61 0.23 -3.82 11.37
N ASP A 62 0.63 -2.57 11.09
CA ASP A 62 1.21 -1.68 12.11
C ASP A 62 0.27 -1.30 13.25
N LYS A 63 -1.05 -1.36 13.04
CA LYS A 63 -2.05 -1.13 14.09
C LYS A 63 -2.26 -2.34 15.00
N TRP A 64 -1.82 -3.54 14.57
CA TRP A 64 -2.06 -4.75 15.35
C TRP A 64 -1.30 -4.71 16.67
N LYS A 65 -1.91 -5.31 17.71
CA LYS A 65 -1.29 -5.37 19.03
C LYS A 65 -0.10 -6.33 19.01
N SER A 66 1.09 -5.83 19.36
CA SER A 66 2.26 -6.67 19.55
C SER A 66 2.21 -7.46 20.86
N ALA A 67 2.68 -8.70 20.82
CA ALA A 67 2.91 -9.51 22.01
C ALA A 67 4.25 -9.18 22.71
N GLY A 68 5.16 -8.48 22.04
CA GLY A 68 6.51 -8.22 22.53
C GLY A 68 6.83 -6.76 22.84
N GLY A 69 5.87 -5.84 22.67
CA GLY A 69 6.14 -4.43 22.93
C GLY A 69 5.17 -3.46 22.27
N ARG A 70 5.66 -2.27 21.92
CA ARG A 70 4.87 -1.19 21.34
C ARG A 70 4.56 -1.41 19.85
N ASP A 71 5.55 -1.91 19.10
CA ASP A 71 5.51 -1.95 17.65
C ASP A 71 5.35 -3.40 17.15
N PHE A 72 4.28 -3.67 16.39
CA PHE A 72 4.01 -5.01 15.87
C PHE A 72 5.17 -5.50 15.00
N LEU A 73 5.50 -6.77 15.10
CA LEU A 73 6.67 -7.45 14.54
C LEU A 73 8.03 -7.05 15.14
N MET A 74 8.22 -5.80 15.50
CA MET A 74 9.52 -5.26 15.95
C MET A 74 9.69 -5.27 17.48
N GLY A 75 8.60 -5.32 18.24
CA GLY A 75 8.61 -5.07 19.67
C GLY A 75 8.89 -3.60 19.99
N ASP A 76 10.04 -3.10 19.56
CA ASP A 76 10.43 -1.70 19.71
C ASP A 76 11.19 -1.22 18.45
N ALA A 77 10.59 -0.27 17.73
CA ALA A 77 11.22 0.34 16.54
C ALA A 77 12.41 1.24 16.89
N ASP A 78 12.55 1.68 18.14
CA ASP A 78 13.71 2.48 18.58
C ASP A 78 14.95 1.61 18.82
N HIS A 79 14.74 0.33 19.20
CA HIS A 79 15.79 -0.60 19.57
C HIS A 79 15.50 -2.01 19.01
N TYR A 80 15.46 -2.13 17.68
CA TYR A 80 15.18 -3.40 17.03
C TYR A 80 16.20 -4.48 17.38
N GLN A 81 15.76 -5.58 17.98
CA GLN A 81 16.59 -6.73 18.38
C GLN A 81 16.30 -8.00 17.57
N GLY A 82 15.23 -8.02 16.81
CA GLY A 82 14.73 -9.15 16.04
C GLY A 82 13.21 -9.18 16.02
N LEU A 83 12.63 -10.04 15.19
CA LEU A 83 11.18 -10.17 15.10
C LEU A 83 10.59 -10.79 16.37
N VAL A 84 9.41 -10.33 16.77
CA VAL A 84 8.61 -10.93 17.84
C VAL A 84 7.94 -12.20 17.31
N PRO A 85 8.30 -13.42 17.80
CA PRO A 85 7.81 -14.66 17.19
C PRO A 85 6.30 -14.83 17.21
N ALA A 86 5.63 -14.37 18.27
CA ALA A 86 4.16 -14.43 18.38
C ALA A 86 3.47 -13.52 17.37
N ASP A 87 4.06 -12.35 17.05
CA ASP A 87 3.54 -11.43 16.04
C ASP A 87 3.71 -12.02 14.63
N VAL A 88 4.87 -12.65 14.37
CA VAL A 88 5.10 -13.39 13.12
C VAL A 88 4.07 -14.51 12.95
N ALA A 89 3.78 -15.26 14.00
CA ALA A 89 2.74 -16.30 13.95
C ALA A 89 1.35 -15.72 13.66
N THR A 90 1.04 -14.53 14.21
CA THR A 90 -0.22 -13.83 13.92
C THR A 90 -0.28 -13.36 12.46
N LEU A 91 0.80 -12.77 11.95
CA LEU A 91 0.89 -12.37 10.55
C LEU A 91 0.74 -13.57 9.60
N ARG A 92 1.42 -14.68 9.89
CA ARG A 92 1.30 -15.90 9.07
C ARG A 92 -0.14 -16.42 9.00
N ARG A 93 -0.90 -16.41 10.12
CA ARG A 93 -2.33 -16.79 10.11
C ARG A 93 -3.15 -15.89 9.18
N ALA A 94 -2.94 -14.57 9.22
CA ALA A 94 -3.63 -13.67 8.31
C ALA A 94 -3.25 -13.91 6.84
N LEU A 95 -1.97 -14.24 6.56
CA LEU A 95 -1.53 -14.62 5.23
C LEU A 95 -2.14 -15.96 4.78
N ASP A 96 -2.24 -16.95 5.67
CA ASP A 96 -2.91 -18.23 5.41
C ASP A 96 -4.40 -18.03 5.06
N ASP A 97 -5.08 -17.12 5.77
CA ASP A 97 -6.48 -16.78 5.51
C ASP A 97 -6.67 -16.04 4.16
N ALA A 98 -5.71 -15.19 3.78
CA ALA A 98 -5.71 -14.54 2.47
C ALA A 98 -5.51 -15.55 1.34
N ASP A 99 -4.53 -16.48 1.49
CA ASP A 99 -4.27 -17.55 0.51
C ASP A 99 -5.49 -18.46 0.35
N ALA A 100 -6.09 -18.88 1.47
CA ALA A 100 -7.30 -19.70 1.47
C ALA A 100 -8.52 -19.01 0.83
N SER A 101 -8.50 -17.68 0.73
CA SER A 101 -9.51 -16.87 0.02
C SER A 101 -9.14 -16.59 -1.44
N GLY A 102 -7.97 -17.04 -1.91
CA GLY A 102 -7.47 -16.81 -3.26
C GLY A 102 -7.00 -15.38 -3.53
N LEU A 103 -6.63 -14.62 -2.46
CA LEU A 103 -6.06 -13.28 -2.57
C LEU A 103 -4.54 -13.34 -2.44
N LYS A 104 -3.87 -12.50 -3.23
CA LYS A 104 -2.46 -12.21 -3.05
C LYS A 104 -2.27 -11.02 -2.10
N VAL A 105 -1.14 -10.98 -1.41
CA VAL A 105 -0.82 -9.95 -0.41
C VAL A 105 0.44 -9.21 -0.81
N VAL A 106 0.35 -7.89 -0.84
CA VAL A 106 1.51 -6.99 -0.74
C VAL A 106 1.63 -6.58 0.72
N LEU A 107 2.66 -7.06 1.39
CA LEU A 107 2.92 -6.72 2.78
C LEU A 107 3.67 -5.40 2.87
N VAL A 108 3.16 -4.46 3.64
CA VAL A 108 3.75 -3.13 3.81
C VAL A 108 3.81 -2.74 5.29
N PRO A 109 4.98 -2.58 5.89
CA PRO A 109 5.12 -1.89 7.17
C PRO A 109 5.04 -0.37 6.96
N LEU A 110 4.30 0.32 7.83
CA LEU A 110 4.31 1.77 7.90
C LEU A 110 5.46 2.28 8.76
N SER A 111 5.87 1.48 9.72
CA SER A 111 7.04 1.73 10.58
C SER A 111 8.19 0.83 10.19
N LEU A 112 9.39 1.37 10.23
CA LEU A 112 10.64 0.62 10.19
C LEU A 112 11.47 0.96 11.45
N PRO A 113 12.48 0.18 11.81
CA PRO A 113 13.42 0.60 12.83
C PRO A 113 13.96 2.01 12.56
N LEU A 114 13.88 2.89 13.55
CA LEU A 114 14.23 4.31 13.50
C LEU A 114 13.39 5.17 12.53
N LEU A 115 12.24 4.65 12.13
CA LEU A 115 11.21 5.37 11.38
C LEU A 115 9.83 4.90 11.86
N ARG A 116 9.40 5.35 13.03
CA ARG A 116 8.08 5.02 13.54
C ARG A 116 7.03 5.86 12.83
N TRP A 117 5.95 5.21 12.42
CA TRP A 117 4.82 5.88 11.80
C TRP A 117 4.22 6.94 12.74
N LYS A 118 3.93 8.12 12.18
CA LYS A 118 3.56 9.34 12.91
C LYS A 118 2.44 9.12 13.94
N GLN A 119 1.35 8.43 13.58
CA GLN A 119 0.22 8.19 14.48
C GLN A 119 0.56 7.28 15.66
N LYS A 120 1.64 6.51 15.60
CA LYS A 120 2.19 5.74 16.71
C LYS A 120 3.38 6.43 17.41
N ASN A 121 3.66 7.67 17.03
CA ASN A 121 4.77 8.48 17.52
C ASN A 121 4.31 9.86 18.01
N ASP A 122 3.15 9.90 18.69
CA ASP A 122 2.56 11.11 19.29
C ASP A 122 2.41 12.25 18.27
N ASP A 123 2.04 11.92 17.05
CA ASP A 123 1.94 12.81 15.88
C ASP A 123 3.26 13.51 15.46
N VAL A 124 4.39 13.03 15.98
CA VAL A 124 5.72 13.53 15.62
C VAL A 124 6.28 12.71 14.44
N VAL A 125 6.74 13.40 13.40
CA VAL A 125 7.40 12.74 12.25
C VAL A 125 8.79 12.27 12.66
N ASP A 126 9.03 10.97 12.61
CA ASP A 126 10.34 10.39 12.91
C ASP A 126 11.28 10.60 11.72
N GLN A 127 12.42 11.21 11.96
CA GLN A 127 13.40 11.56 10.93
C GLN A 127 14.74 10.84 11.12
N ARG A 128 14.84 9.94 12.12
CA ARG A 128 16.10 9.33 12.50
C ARG A 128 16.70 8.47 11.38
N LEU A 129 15.87 7.76 10.64
CA LEU A 129 16.31 6.95 9.49
C LEU A 129 17.11 7.77 8.47
N TRP A 130 16.77 9.06 8.32
CA TRP A 130 17.38 9.96 7.33
C TRP A 130 18.60 10.75 7.85
N GLN A 131 19.06 10.51 9.09
CA GLN A 131 20.13 11.29 9.72
C GLN A 131 21.53 10.72 9.44
N SER A 132 21.67 9.41 9.33
CA SER A 132 22.94 8.76 9.04
C SER A 132 22.77 7.46 8.27
N MET A 133 23.83 7.03 7.58
CA MET A 133 23.84 5.73 6.88
C MET A 133 23.72 4.56 7.85
N ASP A 134 24.27 4.67 9.06
CA ASP A 134 24.20 3.62 10.08
C ASP A 134 22.77 3.39 10.54
N ASN A 135 21.91 4.41 10.48
CA ASN A 135 20.50 4.29 10.84
C ASN A 135 19.70 3.45 9.82
N HIS A 136 20.22 3.18 8.64
CA HIS A 136 19.63 2.25 7.68
C HIS A 136 19.82 0.77 8.08
N LEU A 137 20.87 0.44 8.85
CA LEU A 137 21.24 -0.94 9.15
C LEU A 137 20.14 -1.71 9.94
N PRO A 138 19.48 -1.12 10.97
CA PRO A 138 18.38 -1.81 11.65
C PRO A 138 17.18 -2.12 10.72
N ALA A 139 16.86 -1.22 9.79
CA ALA A 139 15.79 -1.44 8.81
C ALA A 139 16.17 -2.54 7.79
N GLN A 140 17.44 -2.61 7.38
CA GLN A 140 17.97 -3.67 6.53
C GLN A 140 17.91 -5.03 7.25
N ARG A 141 18.28 -5.08 8.54
CA ARG A 141 18.16 -6.29 9.35
C ARG A 141 16.70 -6.72 9.52
N PHE A 142 15.78 -5.79 9.77
CA PHE A 142 14.36 -6.08 9.86
C PHE A 142 13.83 -6.77 8.58
N TRP A 143 14.18 -6.25 7.40
CA TRP A 143 13.76 -6.86 6.14
C TRP A 143 14.40 -8.20 5.86
N HIS A 144 15.66 -8.40 6.24
CA HIS A 144 16.29 -9.72 6.18
C HIS A 144 15.57 -10.75 7.06
N ASP A 145 15.27 -10.36 8.31
CA ASP A 145 14.60 -11.23 9.28
C ASP A 145 13.16 -11.55 8.84
N LEU A 146 12.41 -10.54 8.35
CA LEU A 146 11.04 -10.71 7.89
C LEU A 146 10.96 -11.56 6.62
N ALA A 147 11.84 -11.31 5.64
CA ALA A 147 11.94 -12.14 4.46
C ALA A 147 12.29 -13.58 4.79
N THR A 148 13.19 -13.81 5.77
CA THR A 148 13.52 -15.15 6.27
C THR A 148 12.30 -15.84 6.89
N ALA A 149 11.56 -15.12 7.73
CA ALA A 149 10.40 -15.66 8.42
C ALA A 149 9.22 -16.00 7.47
N LEU A 150 9.11 -15.31 6.34
CA LEU A 150 7.97 -15.42 5.42
C LEU A 150 8.31 -16.06 4.07
N LYS A 151 9.58 -16.46 3.85
CA LYS A 151 10.02 -17.04 2.58
C LYS A 151 9.12 -18.15 2.09
N GLY A 152 8.73 -18.07 0.83
CA GLY A 152 7.91 -19.09 0.16
C GLY A 152 6.44 -19.11 0.58
N HIS A 153 5.95 -18.12 1.33
CA HIS A 153 4.54 -18.06 1.69
C HIS A 153 3.67 -17.80 0.44
N PRO A 154 2.68 -18.67 0.12
CA PRO A 154 1.97 -18.63 -1.16
C PRO A 154 1.08 -17.38 -1.33
N ALA A 155 0.61 -16.78 -0.25
CA ALA A 155 -0.18 -15.54 -0.34
C ALA A 155 0.64 -14.34 -0.82
N LEU A 156 1.95 -14.31 -0.57
CA LEU A 156 2.76 -13.13 -0.87
C LEU A 156 2.92 -12.91 -2.37
N ALA A 157 2.68 -11.67 -2.82
CA ALA A 157 2.92 -11.22 -4.19
C ALA A 157 4.04 -10.17 -4.27
N ALA A 158 4.27 -9.41 -3.20
CA ALA A 158 5.38 -8.47 -3.08
C ALA A 158 5.58 -8.02 -1.63
N TYR A 159 6.75 -7.47 -1.35
CA TYR A 159 7.00 -6.59 -0.20
C TYR A 159 7.05 -5.14 -0.67
N ASN A 160 6.23 -4.28 -0.08
CA ASN A 160 6.37 -2.83 -0.23
C ASN A 160 7.33 -2.33 0.87
N LEU A 161 8.56 -2.00 0.48
CA LEU A 161 9.69 -1.91 1.40
C LEU A 161 9.59 -0.79 2.43
N ILE A 162 8.85 0.26 2.13
CA ILE A 162 8.57 1.38 3.03
C ILE A 162 7.31 2.10 2.52
N ASN A 163 6.37 2.38 3.42
CA ASN A 163 5.21 3.20 3.10
C ASN A 163 5.56 4.67 3.10
N GLU A 164 5.20 5.37 2.03
CA GLU A 164 5.21 6.83 1.97
C GLU A 164 6.49 7.50 2.49
N PRO A 165 7.67 7.12 1.99
CA PRO A 165 8.92 7.72 2.46
C PRO A 165 8.95 9.22 2.14
N ALA A 166 9.40 10.04 3.09
CA ALA A 166 9.57 11.46 2.92
C ALA A 166 10.95 11.93 3.41
N PRO A 167 12.05 11.51 2.75
CA PRO A 167 13.39 11.99 3.11
C PRO A 167 13.54 13.51 2.91
N GLU A 168 12.67 14.12 2.13
CA GLU A 168 12.59 15.56 1.87
C GLU A 168 12.01 16.35 3.05
N TYR A 169 11.21 15.72 3.89
CA TYR A 169 10.56 16.37 5.01
C TYR A 169 11.57 17.02 5.96
N GLY A 170 11.26 18.23 6.42
CA GLY A 170 12.15 19.00 7.30
C GLY A 170 13.37 19.61 6.61
N THR A 171 13.44 19.53 5.27
CA THR A 171 14.44 20.26 4.46
C THR A 171 13.87 21.55 3.86
N ALA A 172 14.67 22.26 3.08
CA ALA A 172 14.23 23.45 2.37
C ALA A 172 13.37 23.14 1.12
N LEU A 173 13.30 21.87 0.69
CA LEU A 173 12.48 21.47 -0.45
C LEU A 173 11.01 21.44 -0.05
N ALA A 174 10.18 22.20 -0.75
CA ALA A 174 8.74 22.15 -0.56
C ALA A 174 8.13 20.94 -1.29
N GLU A 175 7.05 20.41 -0.74
CA GLU A 175 6.20 19.42 -1.42
C GLU A 175 5.64 20.02 -2.72
N HIS A 176 5.61 19.24 -3.79
CA HIS A 176 5.23 19.69 -5.13
C HIS A 176 6.04 20.88 -5.66
N ALA A 177 7.30 20.98 -5.26
CA ALA A 177 8.23 21.99 -5.79
C ALA A 177 8.41 21.85 -7.31
N SER A 178 9.05 22.81 -7.94
CA SER A 178 9.36 22.72 -9.35
C SER A 178 10.31 21.52 -9.65
N ARG A 179 10.19 20.93 -10.82
CA ARG A 179 11.07 19.86 -11.29
C ARG A 179 12.55 20.22 -11.16
N ALA A 180 12.91 21.46 -11.42
CA ALA A 180 14.29 21.95 -11.27
C ALA A 180 14.75 21.94 -9.82
N ALA A 181 13.92 22.44 -8.88
CA ALA A 181 14.23 22.46 -7.45
C ALA A 181 14.36 21.02 -6.89
N MET A 182 13.48 20.12 -7.27
CA MET A 182 13.55 18.71 -6.89
C MET A 182 14.87 18.06 -7.39
N ARG A 183 15.20 18.22 -8.67
CA ARG A 183 16.47 17.68 -9.22
C ARG A 183 17.69 18.22 -8.50
N GLN A 184 17.70 19.52 -8.22
CA GLN A 184 18.79 20.14 -7.47
C GLN A 184 18.92 19.56 -6.06
N TRP A 185 17.78 19.37 -5.38
CA TRP A 185 17.76 18.77 -4.04
C TRP A 185 18.26 17.33 -4.08
N TYR A 186 17.74 16.48 -4.99
CA TYR A 186 18.20 15.10 -5.11
C TYR A 186 19.70 15.02 -5.41
N ALA A 187 20.24 15.89 -6.25
CA ALA A 187 21.68 15.96 -6.50
C ALA A 187 22.47 16.34 -5.24
N SER A 188 21.91 17.17 -4.37
CA SER A 188 22.57 17.59 -3.12
C SER A 188 22.62 16.51 -2.04
N VAL A 189 21.71 15.54 -2.08
CA VAL A 189 21.64 14.44 -1.10
C VAL A 189 22.15 13.11 -1.66
N GLU A 190 22.59 13.09 -2.92
CA GLU A 190 23.06 11.88 -3.60
C GLU A 190 24.11 11.15 -2.80
N LYS A 191 23.96 9.83 -2.66
CA LYS A 191 24.81 8.92 -1.86
C LYS A 191 24.79 9.17 -0.35
N GLY A 192 23.99 10.12 0.12
CA GLY A 192 23.81 10.39 1.54
C GLY A 192 22.61 9.63 2.15
N PRO A 193 22.37 9.80 3.45
CA PRO A 193 21.30 9.09 4.14
C PRO A 193 19.89 9.51 3.68
N ARG A 194 19.73 10.66 3.07
CA ARG A 194 18.46 11.14 2.48
C ARG A 194 18.30 10.73 1.01
N ASP A 195 19.27 10.09 0.39
CA ASP A 195 19.10 9.49 -0.94
C ASP A 195 18.24 8.22 -0.80
N LEU A 196 16.97 8.32 -1.10
CA LEU A 196 16.01 7.22 -0.99
C LEU A 196 16.47 5.99 -1.79
N ARG A 197 17.18 6.18 -2.89
CA ARG A 197 17.71 5.07 -3.71
C ARG A 197 18.82 4.31 -2.98
N VAL A 198 19.59 4.97 -2.11
CA VAL A 198 20.60 4.33 -1.26
C VAL A 198 19.94 3.44 -0.22
N LEU A 199 18.91 3.95 0.47
CA LEU A 199 18.11 3.14 1.38
C LEU A 199 17.53 1.91 0.66
N TYR A 200 16.86 2.11 -0.46
CA TYR A 200 16.26 1.01 -1.22
C TYR A 200 17.26 -0.04 -1.66
N ARG A 201 18.46 0.34 -2.14
CA ARG A 201 19.51 -0.64 -2.48
C ARG A 201 19.86 -1.53 -1.29
N GLY A 202 19.99 -0.95 -0.09
CA GLY A 202 20.28 -1.70 1.12
C GLY A 202 19.14 -2.65 1.52
N LEU A 203 17.89 -2.19 1.46
CA LEU A 203 16.70 -3.00 1.75
C LEU A 203 16.53 -4.14 0.72
N ILE A 204 16.69 -3.83 -0.57
CA ILE A 204 16.65 -4.81 -1.66
C ILE A 204 17.73 -5.88 -1.42
N ALA A 205 18.96 -5.50 -1.18
CA ALA A 205 20.07 -6.44 -0.93
C ALA A 205 19.76 -7.36 0.26
N SER A 206 19.15 -6.82 1.33
CA SER A 206 18.75 -7.60 2.52
C SER A 206 17.69 -8.66 2.21
N VAL A 207 16.68 -8.32 1.41
CA VAL A 207 15.66 -9.30 0.97
C VAL A 207 16.28 -10.29 -0.02
N ARG A 208 17.09 -9.84 -1.00
CA ARG A 208 17.70 -10.70 -2.02
C ARG A 208 18.67 -11.73 -1.43
N ALA A 209 19.31 -11.43 -0.30
CA ALA A 209 20.13 -12.40 0.43
C ALA A 209 19.34 -13.62 0.91
N VAL A 210 18.03 -13.49 1.06
CA VAL A 210 17.12 -14.54 1.53
C VAL A 210 16.26 -15.08 0.40
N ASP A 211 15.62 -14.18 -0.36
CA ASP A 211 14.65 -14.50 -1.40
C ASP A 211 14.96 -13.71 -2.68
N ALA A 212 15.57 -14.43 -3.63
CA ALA A 212 15.97 -13.84 -4.90
C ALA A 212 14.80 -13.56 -5.84
N ASP A 213 13.62 -14.14 -5.59
CA ASP A 213 12.49 -14.13 -6.52
C ASP A 213 11.35 -13.21 -6.08
N MET A 214 11.29 -12.84 -4.81
CA MET A 214 10.25 -11.98 -4.25
C MET A 214 10.16 -10.64 -4.99
N PRO A 215 9.01 -10.27 -5.58
CA PRO A 215 8.80 -8.93 -6.10
C PRO A 215 8.87 -7.88 -4.98
N LEU A 216 9.47 -6.72 -5.28
CA LEU A 216 9.61 -5.63 -4.32
C LEU A 216 8.95 -4.37 -4.86
N MET A 217 8.12 -3.73 -4.05
CA MET A 217 7.41 -2.49 -4.38
C MET A 217 8.09 -1.32 -3.69
N LEU A 218 8.33 -0.26 -4.45
CA LEU A 218 9.05 0.93 -4.03
C LEU A 218 8.13 2.15 -4.17
N ASP A 219 7.79 2.78 -3.06
CA ASP A 219 7.04 4.03 -3.08
C ASP A 219 7.98 5.20 -3.44
N ALA A 220 7.44 6.18 -4.16
CA ALA A 220 8.15 7.43 -4.45
C ALA A 220 8.41 8.25 -3.17
N GLY A 221 9.30 9.22 -3.22
CA GLY A 221 9.48 10.23 -2.17
C GLY A 221 8.23 11.10 -1.98
N TRP A 222 8.32 12.08 -1.06
CA TRP A 222 7.21 12.97 -0.74
C TRP A 222 5.87 12.22 -0.55
N TYR A 223 5.86 11.24 0.36
CA TYR A 223 4.64 10.44 0.66
C TYR A 223 4.09 9.68 -0.56
N ALA A 224 4.99 9.10 -1.37
CA ALA A 224 4.65 8.42 -2.62
C ALA A 224 4.00 9.34 -3.68
N ALA A 225 4.34 10.62 -3.71
CA ALA A 225 3.76 11.57 -4.64
C ALA A 225 4.06 11.21 -6.10
N ALA A 226 3.08 11.36 -6.99
CA ALA A 226 3.23 11.01 -8.41
C ALA A 226 4.29 11.84 -9.15
N ASP A 227 4.58 13.05 -8.67
CA ASP A 227 5.63 13.91 -9.22
C ASP A 227 7.03 13.64 -8.65
N ALA A 228 7.19 12.69 -7.70
CA ALA A 228 8.48 12.41 -7.08
C ALA A 228 9.39 11.47 -7.89
N PHE A 229 8.85 10.57 -8.74
CA PHE A 229 9.69 9.74 -9.62
C PHE A 229 10.35 10.52 -10.76
N ASP A 230 9.74 11.59 -11.21
CA ASP A 230 10.25 12.41 -12.30
C ASP A 230 11.68 12.96 -12.05
N TYR A 231 12.12 12.89 -10.80
CA TYR A 231 13.44 13.35 -10.35
C TYR A 231 14.46 12.22 -10.16
N TRP A 232 14.03 10.98 -10.21
CA TRP A 232 14.95 9.84 -10.15
C TRP A 232 15.71 9.72 -11.46
N PRO A 233 17.05 9.69 -11.44
CA PRO A 233 17.85 9.67 -12.67
C PRO A 233 17.74 8.35 -13.43
N ALA A 234 17.43 7.25 -12.76
CA ALA A 234 17.27 5.93 -13.34
C ALA A 234 16.53 4.99 -12.37
N PRO A 235 15.90 3.90 -12.87
CA PRO A 235 15.46 2.78 -12.06
C PRO A 235 16.62 2.17 -11.26
N LEU A 236 16.28 1.42 -10.21
CA LEU A 236 17.26 0.61 -9.50
C LEU A 236 17.55 -0.68 -10.30
N ASP A 237 18.77 -1.19 -10.12
CA ASP A 237 19.26 -2.38 -10.84
C ASP A 237 18.74 -3.67 -10.19
N ASP A 238 17.47 -3.97 -10.43
CA ASP A 238 16.80 -5.22 -10.06
C ASP A 238 15.59 -5.42 -10.98
N THR A 239 15.41 -6.61 -11.54
CA THR A 239 14.36 -6.90 -12.54
C THR A 239 13.00 -7.22 -11.95
N LYS A 240 12.90 -7.35 -10.63
CA LYS A 240 11.65 -7.73 -9.93
C LYS A 240 11.12 -6.59 -9.07
N LEU A 241 11.23 -5.37 -9.58
CA LEU A 241 10.74 -4.17 -8.92
C LEU A 241 9.41 -3.70 -9.50
N LEU A 242 8.59 -3.17 -8.60
CA LEU A 242 7.40 -2.39 -8.87
C LEU A 242 7.61 -0.98 -8.33
N TYR A 243 7.14 0.03 -9.05
CA TYR A 243 7.24 1.44 -8.67
C TYR A 243 5.86 1.96 -8.34
N SER A 244 5.68 2.46 -7.12
CA SER A 244 4.38 2.81 -6.58
C SER A 244 4.26 4.30 -6.30
N VAL A 245 3.10 4.85 -6.61
CA VAL A 245 2.67 6.19 -6.22
C VAL A 245 1.33 6.13 -5.52
N HIS A 246 1.06 7.12 -4.66
CA HIS A 246 -0.25 7.31 -4.03
C HIS A 246 -0.98 8.49 -4.66
N MET A 247 -2.30 8.42 -4.74
CA MET A 247 -3.12 9.45 -5.38
C MET A 247 -4.21 9.94 -4.45
N TYR A 248 -3.88 10.98 -3.71
CA TYR A 248 -4.83 11.72 -2.88
C TYR A 248 -4.96 13.19 -3.32
N GLU A 249 -4.15 13.60 -4.31
CA GLU A 249 -4.16 14.98 -4.77
C GLU A 249 -5.45 15.34 -5.55
N PRO A 250 -6.03 16.50 -5.28
CA PRO A 250 -5.53 17.56 -4.38
C PRO A 250 -5.87 17.27 -2.91
N TYR A 251 -4.88 16.95 -2.10
CA TYR A 251 -5.05 16.56 -0.69
C TYR A 251 -5.88 17.57 0.12
N ALA A 252 -5.80 18.86 -0.22
CA ALA A 252 -6.63 19.90 0.39
C ALA A 252 -8.14 19.66 0.24
N ALA A 253 -8.58 18.91 -0.81
CA ALA A 253 -10.00 18.61 -1.04
C ALA A 253 -10.38 17.20 -0.60
N THR A 254 -9.52 16.21 -0.83
CA THR A 254 -9.82 14.79 -0.60
C THR A 254 -9.73 14.36 0.86
N SER A 255 -8.98 15.12 1.68
CA SER A 255 -8.61 14.74 3.05
C SER A 255 -9.62 15.17 4.12
N ALA A 256 -9.49 14.58 5.32
CA ALA A 256 -10.35 14.84 6.48
C ALA A 256 -10.42 16.33 6.90
N PRO A 257 -9.33 17.12 6.88
CA PRO A 257 -9.40 18.56 7.18
C PRO A 257 -10.41 19.34 6.32
N ASN A 258 -10.62 18.92 5.04
CA ASN A 258 -11.61 19.58 4.18
C ASN A 258 -13.03 19.48 4.73
N GLN A 259 -13.39 18.37 5.36
CA GLN A 259 -14.73 18.16 5.93
C GLN A 259 -15.02 19.08 7.13
N LYS A 260 -13.99 19.56 7.80
CA LYS A 260 -14.09 20.47 8.95
C LYS A 260 -14.18 21.95 8.55
N ARG A 261 -14.05 22.27 7.25
CA ARG A 261 -14.10 23.65 6.76
C ARG A 261 -15.54 24.15 6.68
N THR A 262 -15.76 25.40 7.01
CA THR A 262 -17.05 26.08 6.79
C THR A 262 -17.44 26.09 5.31
N THR A 263 -16.45 26.26 4.42
CA THR A 263 -16.62 26.16 2.96
C THR A 263 -15.64 25.11 2.45
N PRO A 264 -16.06 23.86 2.31
CA PRO A 264 -15.22 22.79 1.78
C PRO A 264 -14.80 23.04 0.33
N TYR A 265 -13.58 22.67 0.01
CA TYR A 265 -13.13 22.62 -1.38
C TYR A 265 -13.93 21.60 -2.17
N ARG A 266 -14.20 21.93 -3.44
CA ARG A 266 -15.00 21.11 -4.36
C ARG A 266 -14.12 20.49 -5.45
N TYR A 267 -14.70 19.60 -6.25
CA TYR A 267 -14.10 19.03 -7.45
C TYR A 267 -15.17 18.89 -8.56
N PRO A 268 -14.89 19.41 -9.77
CA PRO A 268 -13.68 20.13 -10.18
C PRO A 268 -13.63 21.57 -9.64
N ALA A 269 -12.45 22.03 -9.16
CA ALA A 269 -12.26 23.37 -8.65
C ALA A 269 -10.79 23.80 -8.62
N THR A 270 -10.53 25.07 -8.34
CA THR A 270 -9.19 25.59 -8.04
C THR A 270 -8.95 25.51 -6.53
N VAL A 271 -7.94 24.74 -6.13
CA VAL A 271 -7.62 24.45 -4.73
C VAL A 271 -6.13 24.65 -4.45
N PRO A 272 -5.71 24.76 -3.17
CA PRO A 272 -4.30 24.78 -2.79
C PRO A 272 -3.55 23.54 -3.33
N PHE A 273 -2.33 23.79 -3.85
CA PHE A 273 -1.43 22.74 -4.31
C PHE A 273 0.00 23.30 -4.35
N GLY A 274 0.93 22.66 -3.64
CA GLY A 274 2.27 23.19 -3.44
C GLY A 274 2.24 24.59 -2.83
N SER A 275 3.07 25.49 -3.31
CA SER A 275 3.13 26.88 -2.85
C SER A 275 2.01 27.79 -3.39
N GLY A 276 1.06 27.26 -4.15
CA GLY A 276 0.03 28.06 -4.81
C GLY A 276 -1.34 27.40 -4.86
N LYS A 277 -2.08 27.69 -5.94
CA LYS A 277 -3.38 27.08 -6.24
C LYS A 277 -3.37 26.53 -7.65
N LYS A 278 -4.03 25.42 -7.88
CA LYS A 278 -4.19 24.78 -9.20
C LYS A 278 -5.65 24.39 -9.42
N ARG A 279 -6.09 24.46 -10.67
CA ARG A 279 -7.34 23.85 -11.08
C ARG A 279 -7.17 22.34 -11.10
N TRP A 280 -8.06 21.64 -10.39
CA TRP A 280 -8.15 20.18 -10.40
C TRP A 280 -9.47 19.76 -11.05
N ASP A 281 -9.37 18.92 -12.03
CA ASP A 281 -10.42 18.26 -12.82
C ASP A 281 -9.84 16.99 -13.45
N ALA A 282 -10.61 16.26 -14.23
CA ALA A 282 -10.20 15.02 -14.89
C ALA A 282 -8.90 15.17 -15.71
N SER A 283 -8.72 16.33 -16.39
CA SER A 283 -7.50 16.60 -17.16
C SER A 283 -6.27 16.75 -16.27
N ARG A 284 -6.43 17.42 -15.11
CA ARG A 284 -5.34 17.59 -14.14
C ARG A 284 -4.99 16.27 -13.45
N VAL A 285 -5.97 15.46 -13.04
CA VAL A 285 -5.74 14.11 -12.51
C VAL A 285 -4.92 13.30 -13.50
N ARG A 286 -5.32 13.28 -14.77
CA ARG A 286 -4.58 12.59 -15.84
C ARG A 286 -3.15 13.11 -15.98
N SER A 287 -2.96 14.42 -16.08
CA SER A 287 -1.63 15.00 -16.27
C SER A 287 -0.71 14.79 -15.04
N TYR A 288 -1.26 14.71 -13.85
CA TYR A 288 -0.50 14.45 -12.65
C TYR A 288 -0.04 13.00 -12.58
N LEU A 289 -0.94 12.04 -12.78
CA LEU A 289 -0.61 10.62 -12.82
C LEU A 289 0.20 10.21 -14.07
N GLN A 290 0.23 11.04 -15.11
CA GLN A 290 1.07 10.80 -16.30
C GLN A 290 2.57 10.95 -15.98
N GLN A 291 2.96 11.75 -15.00
CA GLN A 291 4.37 12.04 -14.70
C GLN A 291 5.18 10.77 -14.38
N PRO A 292 4.77 9.89 -13.44
CA PRO A 292 5.49 8.64 -13.19
C PRO A 292 5.48 7.70 -14.41
N MET A 293 4.44 7.74 -15.24
CA MET A 293 4.37 6.93 -16.47
C MET A 293 5.37 7.43 -17.53
N ASP A 294 5.54 8.75 -17.65
CA ASP A 294 6.53 9.35 -18.55
C ASP A 294 7.97 9.01 -18.10
N TRP A 295 8.21 9.04 -16.80
CA TRP A 295 9.48 8.56 -16.23
C TRP A 295 9.70 7.08 -16.57
N ALA A 296 8.73 6.22 -16.33
CA ALA A 296 8.79 4.79 -16.61
C ALA A 296 9.11 4.54 -18.09
N LYS A 297 8.37 5.20 -19.00
CA LYS A 297 8.59 5.11 -20.43
C LYS A 297 9.99 5.57 -20.85
N THR A 298 10.47 6.67 -20.27
CA THR A 298 11.80 7.23 -20.56
C THR A 298 12.91 6.25 -20.20
N HIS A 299 12.69 5.45 -19.16
CA HIS A 299 13.68 4.51 -18.63
C HIS A 299 13.43 3.05 -19.02
N GLY A 300 12.49 2.77 -19.93
CA GLY A 300 12.20 1.41 -20.39
C GLY A 300 11.50 0.54 -19.34
N VAL A 301 10.89 1.14 -18.30
CA VAL A 301 10.07 0.44 -17.32
C VAL A 301 8.67 0.22 -17.90
N GLY A 302 8.20 -1.03 -17.94
CA GLY A 302 6.88 -1.37 -18.44
C GLY A 302 5.75 -0.82 -17.57
N ALA A 303 4.59 -0.55 -18.15
CA ALA A 303 3.39 -0.15 -17.40
C ALA A 303 3.01 -1.21 -16.35
N ASN A 304 3.26 -2.48 -16.64
CA ASN A 304 3.09 -3.62 -15.72
C ASN A 304 4.12 -3.66 -14.57
N ARG A 305 4.88 -2.63 -14.36
CA ARG A 305 5.75 -2.42 -13.19
C ARG A 305 5.38 -1.14 -12.44
N MET A 306 4.30 -0.45 -12.88
CA MET A 306 3.80 0.76 -12.23
C MET A 306 2.53 0.46 -11.43
N VAL A 307 2.46 1.06 -10.24
CA VAL A 307 1.36 0.82 -9.30
C VAL A 307 0.82 2.14 -8.78
N ILE A 308 -0.49 2.30 -8.71
CA ILE A 308 -1.14 3.26 -7.83
C ILE A 308 -1.46 2.50 -6.55
N GLY A 309 -0.52 2.53 -5.58
CA GLY A 309 -0.57 1.71 -4.36
C GLY A 309 -1.68 2.11 -3.41
N GLU A 310 -2.01 3.40 -3.42
CA GLU A 310 -3.16 3.94 -2.70
C GLU A 310 -3.83 5.05 -3.50
N PHE A 311 -5.15 5.12 -3.42
CA PHE A 311 -5.90 6.30 -3.83
C PHE A 311 -7.24 6.33 -3.10
N GLY A 312 -7.74 7.52 -2.86
CA GLY A 312 -9.02 7.66 -2.16
C GLY A 312 -9.42 9.11 -1.89
N CYS A 313 -10.57 9.26 -1.30
CA CYS A 313 -11.11 10.51 -0.81
C CYS A 313 -12.06 10.24 0.35
N MET A 314 -12.21 11.21 1.24
CA MET A 314 -13.17 11.08 2.32
C MET A 314 -14.57 10.82 1.77
N ARG A 315 -15.18 9.67 2.14
CA ARG A 315 -16.46 9.20 1.59
C ARG A 315 -17.62 10.20 1.74
N ARG A 316 -17.57 11.07 2.76
CA ARG A 316 -18.59 12.10 2.99
C ARG A 316 -18.28 13.41 2.24
N TRP A 317 -17.21 13.47 1.46
CA TRP A 317 -16.98 14.57 0.55
C TRP A 317 -17.89 14.43 -0.68
N PRO A 318 -18.75 15.42 -0.99
CA PRO A 318 -19.78 15.25 -2.03
C PRO A 318 -19.24 14.91 -3.42
N ASP A 319 -18.00 15.30 -3.71
CA ASP A 319 -17.39 15.12 -5.02
C ASP A 319 -16.49 13.85 -5.09
N CYS A 320 -16.41 13.06 -4.00
CA CYS A 320 -15.55 11.87 -3.93
C CYS A 320 -15.83 10.88 -5.06
N GLY A 321 -17.10 10.59 -5.38
CA GLY A 321 -17.44 9.67 -6.46
C GLY A 321 -17.01 10.16 -7.86
N ALA A 322 -17.00 11.47 -8.12
CA ALA A 322 -16.50 12.03 -9.37
C ALA A 322 -14.96 11.90 -9.45
N TYR A 323 -14.29 12.24 -8.36
CA TYR A 323 -12.84 12.10 -8.23
C TYR A 323 -12.36 10.66 -8.42
N LEU A 324 -13.01 9.69 -7.75
CA LEU A 324 -12.68 8.25 -7.89
C LEU A 324 -12.82 7.77 -9.35
N ARG A 325 -13.88 8.20 -10.05
CA ARG A 325 -14.04 7.85 -11.49
C ARG A 325 -12.89 8.36 -12.33
N ASP A 326 -12.41 9.59 -12.09
CA ASP A 326 -11.33 10.17 -12.86
C ASP A 326 -9.98 9.49 -12.59
N VAL A 327 -9.68 9.16 -11.33
CA VAL A 327 -8.46 8.39 -10.96
C VAL A 327 -8.49 7.00 -11.60
N LEU A 328 -9.60 6.27 -11.46
CA LEU A 328 -9.76 4.93 -12.03
C LEU A 328 -9.69 4.94 -13.57
N ALA A 329 -10.26 5.97 -14.21
CA ALA A 329 -10.17 6.11 -15.67
C ALA A 329 -8.71 6.22 -16.14
N VAL A 330 -7.86 6.93 -15.40
CA VAL A 330 -6.43 7.01 -15.71
C VAL A 330 -5.73 5.68 -15.47
N ALA A 331 -5.97 5.02 -14.33
CA ALA A 331 -5.36 3.73 -14.01
C ALA A 331 -5.65 2.67 -15.09
N GLU A 332 -6.91 2.59 -15.52
CA GLU A 332 -7.34 1.66 -16.58
C GLU A 332 -6.75 2.03 -17.94
N GLN A 333 -6.73 3.32 -18.30
CA GLN A 333 -6.15 3.78 -19.56
C GLN A 333 -4.65 3.48 -19.65
N GLN A 334 -3.93 3.61 -18.53
CA GLN A 334 -2.49 3.36 -18.44
C GLN A 334 -2.15 1.88 -18.25
N GLN A 335 -3.14 1.02 -18.00
CA GLN A 335 -2.95 -0.42 -17.76
C GLN A 335 -2.00 -0.70 -16.58
N VAL A 336 -2.06 0.13 -15.53
CA VAL A 336 -1.26 -0.02 -14.32
C VAL A 336 -2.02 -0.80 -13.23
N HIS A 337 -1.29 -1.33 -12.26
CA HIS A 337 -1.89 -1.93 -11.07
C HIS A 337 -2.42 -0.84 -10.14
N TRP A 338 -3.46 -1.19 -9.35
CA TRP A 338 -3.96 -0.25 -8.37
C TRP A 338 -4.62 -0.93 -7.15
N ALA A 339 -4.61 -0.22 -6.02
CA ALA A 339 -5.36 -0.58 -4.82
C ALA A 339 -6.05 0.66 -4.24
N PHE A 340 -7.37 0.60 -4.08
CA PHE A 340 -8.12 1.68 -3.44
C PHE A 340 -7.90 1.68 -1.93
N TYR A 341 -7.91 2.83 -1.30
CA TYR A 341 -7.92 3.00 0.14
C TYR A 341 -9.34 3.42 0.59
N ALA A 342 -10.05 2.65 1.48
CA ALA A 342 -9.67 1.39 2.06
C ALA A 342 -10.86 0.41 2.07
N PHE A 343 -10.56 -0.88 2.20
CA PHE A 343 -11.61 -1.89 2.34
C PHE A 343 -11.84 -2.19 3.82
N ARG A 344 -13.04 -1.87 4.32
CA ARG A 344 -13.58 -2.25 5.64
C ARG A 344 -12.61 -2.07 6.80
N GLU A 345 -12.05 -0.88 6.92
CA GLU A 345 -11.20 -0.54 8.06
C GLU A 345 -12.02 -0.56 9.36
N ASP A 346 -11.52 -1.19 10.42
CA ASP A 346 -12.28 -1.44 11.66
C ASP A 346 -12.22 -0.27 12.66
N GLY A 347 -11.15 0.52 12.65
CA GLY A 347 -10.97 1.68 13.54
C GLY A 347 -11.40 3.02 12.94
N TRP A 348 -11.73 3.05 11.64
CA TRP A 348 -12.01 4.30 10.94
C TRP A 348 -12.89 4.09 9.69
N ASP A 349 -13.90 4.94 9.53
CA ASP A 349 -14.89 4.81 8.45
C ASP A 349 -14.70 5.79 7.29
N GLY A 350 -13.68 6.64 7.34
CA GLY A 350 -13.54 7.81 6.48
C GLY A 350 -13.45 7.50 4.98
N MET A 351 -12.92 6.34 4.59
CA MET A 351 -12.80 5.89 3.20
C MET A 351 -13.39 4.50 2.96
N ASP A 352 -14.28 4.04 3.83
CA ASP A 352 -15.08 2.83 3.61
C ASP A 352 -16.28 3.14 2.70
N TYR A 353 -16.12 2.96 1.41
CA TYR A 353 -17.11 3.37 0.40
C TYR A 353 -18.37 2.51 0.39
N GLU A 354 -18.35 1.29 0.96
CA GLU A 354 -19.53 0.46 1.14
C GLU A 354 -20.55 1.07 2.11
N LEU A 355 -20.13 2.04 2.94
CA LEU A 355 -20.98 2.79 3.86
C LEU A 355 -21.69 3.98 3.18
N GLY A 356 -21.39 4.28 1.91
CA GLY A 356 -21.94 5.43 1.21
C GLY A 356 -21.43 6.76 1.77
N ASP A 357 -22.19 7.83 1.58
CA ASP A 357 -21.82 9.21 1.89
C ASP A 357 -22.34 9.74 3.24
N LYS A 358 -23.11 8.94 3.97
CA LYS A 358 -23.73 9.36 5.24
C LYS A 358 -22.86 9.00 6.44
N ALA A 359 -22.92 9.86 7.47
CA ALA A 359 -22.30 9.54 8.77
C ALA A 359 -22.97 8.31 9.39
N LEU A 360 -22.18 7.46 10.04
CA LEU A 360 -22.72 6.41 10.90
C LEU A 360 -23.41 7.04 12.11
N PRO A 361 -24.55 6.49 12.57
CA PRO A 361 -25.28 7.04 13.69
C PRO A 361 -24.45 6.97 14.98
N TRP A 362 -24.65 7.93 15.87
CA TRP A 362 -23.95 7.95 17.16
C TRP A 362 -24.15 6.67 17.99
N SER A 363 -25.31 6.04 17.86
CA SER A 363 -25.62 4.75 18.51
C SER A 363 -24.65 3.64 18.07
N TYR A 364 -24.18 3.63 16.82
CA TYR A 364 -23.19 2.68 16.32
C TYR A 364 -21.86 2.86 17.08
N TRP A 365 -21.36 4.10 17.12
CA TRP A 365 -20.09 4.37 17.80
C TRP A 365 -20.13 4.12 19.32
N LYS A 366 -21.28 4.42 19.95
CA LYS A 366 -21.51 4.05 21.36
C LYS A 366 -21.45 2.54 21.62
N ALA A 367 -21.95 1.75 20.69
CA ALA A 367 -21.90 0.29 20.81
C ALA A 367 -20.46 -0.22 20.63
N VAL A 368 -19.72 0.33 19.66
CA VAL A 368 -18.29 0.03 19.46
C VAL A 368 -17.47 0.39 20.70
N GLU A 369 -17.65 1.58 21.28
CA GLU A 369 -16.97 2.00 22.53
C GLU A 369 -17.25 1.07 23.71
N LYS A 370 -18.43 0.44 23.74
CA LYS A 370 -18.78 -0.56 24.78
C LYS A 370 -18.25 -1.96 24.49
N GLY A 371 -17.57 -2.17 23.35
CA GLY A 371 -17.13 -3.49 22.92
C GLY A 371 -18.24 -4.40 22.41
N GLU A 372 -19.40 -3.84 22.03
CA GLU A 372 -20.50 -4.60 21.44
C GLU A 372 -20.14 -4.99 19.99
N ALA A 373 -20.44 -6.23 19.61
CA ALA A 373 -20.21 -6.73 18.25
C ALA A 373 -21.27 -6.14 17.29
N VAL A 374 -21.06 -4.90 16.83
CA VAL A 374 -21.95 -4.21 15.89
C VAL A 374 -21.34 -4.19 14.49
N GLN A 375 -22.11 -4.63 13.51
CA GLN A 375 -21.69 -4.52 12.10
C GLN A 375 -22.18 -3.19 11.52
N PRO A 376 -21.30 -2.40 10.87
CA PRO A 376 -21.73 -1.23 10.15
C PRO A 376 -22.56 -1.62 8.90
N PRO A 377 -23.52 -0.76 8.46
CA PRO A 377 -24.46 -1.08 7.38
C PRO A 377 -23.78 -0.96 6.00
N ARG A 378 -22.81 -1.81 5.71
CA ARG A 378 -22.10 -1.87 4.44
C ARG A 378 -22.97 -2.44 3.32
N SER A 379 -22.79 -1.92 2.12
CA SER A 379 -23.46 -2.43 0.91
C SER A 379 -22.54 -2.35 -0.30
N MET A 380 -22.33 -3.48 -0.96
CA MET A 380 -21.66 -3.50 -2.26
C MET A 380 -22.39 -2.68 -3.34
N GLN A 381 -23.69 -2.42 -3.16
CA GLN A 381 -24.50 -1.58 -4.06
C GLN A 381 -24.44 -0.10 -3.68
N ALA A 382 -23.67 0.31 -2.68
CA ALA A 382 -23.51 1.72 -2.35
C ALA A 382 -23.04 2.52 -3.59
N PRO A 383 -23.75 3.61 -3.97
CA PRO A 383 -23.41 4.35 -5.19
C PRO A 383 -21.97 4.89 -5.20
N LEU A 384 -21.40 5.14 -4.02
CA LEU A 384 -20.04 5.61 -3.88
C LEU A 384 -19.00 4.51 -4.14
N PHE A 385 -19.34 3.25 -3.84
CA PHE A 385 -18.47 2.10 -4.13
C PHE A 385 -18.60 1.62 -5.59
N ALA A 386 -19.70 1.94 -6.27
CA ALA A 386 -19.98 1.45 -7.62
C ALA A 386 -18.84 1.68 -8.64
N PRO A 387 -18.17 2.84 -8.71
CA PRO A 387 -17.05 3.04 -9.65
C PRO A 387 -15.89 2.08 -9.43
N ILE A 388 -15.54 1.80 -8.17
CA ILE A 388 -14.49 0.86 -7.78
C ILE A 388 -14.92 -0.57 -8.11
N LEU A 389 -16.10 -0.97 -7.64
CA LEU A 389 -16.64 -2.32 -7.81
C LEU A 389 -16.74 -2.72 -9.29
N GLN A 390 -17.18 -1.78 -10.16
CA GLN A 390 -17.26 -2.03 -11.58
C GLN A 390 -15.88 -2.39 -12.15
N ARG A 391 -14.83 -1.63 -11.81
CA ARG A 391 -13.49 -1.88 -12.33
C ARG A 391 -12.85 -3.16 -11.75
N LEU A 392 -13.13 -3.47 -10.50
CA LEU A 392 -12.70 -4.74 -9.89
C LEU A 392 -13.28 -5.93 -10.69
N LYS A 393 -14.58 -5.89 -11.01
CA LYS A 393 -15.26 -6.96 -11.77
C LYS A 393 -14.83 -7.05 -13.23
N ASP A 394 -14.51 -5.93 -13.88
CA ASP A 394 -14.03 -5.93 -15.26
C ASP A 394 -12.66 -6.61 -15.41
N GLY A 395 -11.84 -6.60 -14.36
CA GLY A 395 -10.53 -7.28 -14.33
C GLY A 395 -10.57 -8.76 -14.00
N SER A 396 -11.69 -9.25 -13.50
CA SER A 396 -11.88 -10.66 -13.16
C SER A 396 -12.46 -11.50 -14.31
N ARG A 397 -12.70 -10.90 -15.47
CA ARG A 397 -13.11 -11.53 -16.73
C ARG A 397 -11.91 -11.74 -17.64
#